data_abf8cccd3391cf8c14223759da755445
#
_entry.id   abf8cccd3391cf8c14223759da755445
#
_cell.length_a   1.000
_cell.length_b   1.000
_cell.length_c   1.000
_cell.angle_alpha   90.00
_cell.angle_beta   90.00
_cell.angle_gamma   90.00
#
_symmetry.space_group_name_H-M   'P 1'
#
loop_
_entity.id
_entity.type
_entity.pdbx_description
1 polymer ?
#
loop_
_entity_poly.entity_id
_entity_poly.type
_entity_poly.pdbx_seq_one_letter_code
_entity_poly.pdbx_strand_id
1 'polypeptide(L)'
;MKKQFIEEQALLEDAFRLAVDIFDSGFRPDFIAGIWRGGSTVGIYVQECLQYLNVKTDHIAIRTSYRGQPSYGELIANPENIRVHGLQYLFENLNREDKLLIVDDVFSSGYNVEAVINRLLRKCKRNMPEEIRVAVPYFKPSKNLSGRTPDYYLHTTEDWLVLPYELQGLTTEEIATHKPDVAPLICHALERL
;
A
#
# COMPACT_ATOMS: atom_id res chain seq x y z
N MET A 1 14.82 -11.37 -13.01
CA MET A 1 14.61 -11.02 -11.60
C MET A 1 13.86 -12.17 -10.97
N LYS A 2 14.29 -12.65 -9.79
CA LYS A 2 13.65 -13.79 -9.11
C LYS A 2 12.29 -13.33 -8.59
N LYS A 3 11.22 -14.10 -8.83
CA LYS A 3 9.90 -13.88 -8.24
C LYS A 3 9.88 -14.53 -6.84
N GLN A 4 9.40 -13.80 -5.85
CA GLN A 4 9.12 -14.29 -4.50
C GLN A 4 7.61 -14.23 -4.29
N PHE A 5 6.99 -15.38 -4.17
CA PHE A 5 5.55 -15.49 -3.91
C PHE A 5 5.30 -15.36 -2.41
N ILE A 6 4.39 -14.48 -2.05
CA ILE A 6 4.00 -14.24 -0.66
C ILE A 6 2.69 -14.97 -0.40
N GLU A 7 2.70 -15.79 0.65
CA GLU A 7 1.52 -16.51 1.10
C GLU A 7 0.52 -15.57 1.76
N GLU A 8 -0.78 -15.82 1.58
CA GLU A 8 -1.84 -14.99 2.13
C GLU A 8 -1.76 -14.88 3.66
N GLN A 9 -1.54 -16.01 4.33
CA GLN A 9 -1.41 -16.06 5.78
C GLN A 9 -0.21 -15.24 6.27
N ALA A 10 0.91 -15.27 5.57
CA ALA A 10 2.10 -14.49 5.92
C ALA A 10 1.82 -12.98 5.81
N LEU A 11 1.16 -12.54 4.73
CA LEU A 11 0.81 -11.13 4.56
C LEU A 11 -0.18 -10.65 5.64
N LEU A 12 -1.15 -11.50 6.01
CA LEU A 12 -2.10 -11.22 7.08
C LEU A 12 -1.38 -11.05 8.43
N GLU A 13 -0.51 -11.98 8.78
CA GLU A 13 0.26 -11.90 10.03
C GLU A 13 1.17 -10.67 10.07
N ASP A 14 1.82 -10.36 8.96
CA ASP A 14 2.65 -9.17 8.82
C ASP A 14 1.84 -7.88 8.99
N ALA A 15 0.62 -7.82 8.44
CA ALA A 15 -0.25 -6.67 8.63
C ALA A 15 -0.63 -6.44 10.11
N PHE A 16 -0.89 -7.52 10.87
CA PHE A 16 -1.12 -7.43 12.31
C PHE A 16 0.13 -7.04 13.10
N ARG A 17 1.30 -7.58 12.75
CA ARG A 17 2.58 -7.18 13.36
C ARG A 17 2.85 -5.70 13.15
N LEU A 18 2.64 -5.23 11.92
CA LEU A 18 2.79 -3.81 11.58
C LEU A 18 1.88 -2.93 12.43
N ALA A 19 0.63 -3.35 12.66
CA ALA A 19 -0.30 -2.64 13.53
C ALA A 19 0.17 -2.58 14.99
N VAL A 20 0.73 -3.69 15.51
CA VAL A 20 1.30 -3.74 16.86
C VAL A 20 2.51 -2.80 16.96
N ASP A 21 3.42 -2.81 15.98
CA ASP A 21 4.58 -1.91 15.96
C ASP A 21 4.15 -0.43 15.95
N ILE A 22 3.10 -0.10 15.19
CA ILE A 22 2.50 1.24 15.18
C ILE A 22 1.96 1.58 16.57
N PHE A 23 1.22 0.65 17.18
CA PHE A 23 0.65 0.85 18.52
C PHE A 23 1.76 1.04 19.59
N ASP A 24 2.79 0.20 19.58
CA ASP A 24 3.88 0.22 20.56
C ASP A 24 4.76 1.47 20.41
N SER A 25 4.83 2.05 19.22
CA SER A 25 5.51 3.34 18.99
C SER A 25 4.83 4.54 19.64
N GLY A 26 3.61 4.37 20.16
CA GLY A 26 2.79 5.46 20.71
C GLY A 26 2.03 6.27 19.65
N PHE A 27 2.20 5.97 18.36
CA PHE A 27 1.44 6.63 17.29
C PHE A 27 -0.01 6.16 17.30
N ARG A 28 -0.94 7.10 17.24
CA ARG A 28 -2.39 6.85 17.24
C ARG A 28 -3.00 7.60 16.06
N PRO A 29 -3.10 6.95 14.87
CA PRO A 29 -3.66 7.61 13.70
C PRO A 29 -5.16 7.86 13.87
N ASP A 30 -5.61 9.05 13.48
CA ASP A 30 -7.03 9.38 13.35
C ASP A 30 -7.56 8.87 12.01
N PHE A 31 -6.71 8.92 10.97
CA PHE A 31 -7.05 8.47 9.62
C PHE A 31 -6.00 7.50 9.07
N ILE A 32 -6.49 6.50 8.35
CA ILE A 32 -5.68 5.55 7.56
C ILE A 32 -6.03 5.75 6.08
N ALA A 33 -5.02 5.95 5.25
CA ALA A 33 -5.15 5.99 3.80
C ALA A 33 -4.46 4.78 3.19
N GLY A 34 -5.22 3.75 2.82
CA GLY A 34 -4.68 2.56 2.14
C GLY A 34 -4.56 2.78 0.64
N ILE A 35 -3.35 2.64 0.09
CA ILE A 35 -3.14 2.78 -1.36
C ILE A 35 -3.64 1.53 -2.07
N TRP A 36 -4.62 1.69 -2.93
CA TRP A 36 -5.18 0.61 -3.73
C TRP A 36 -4.14 0.08 -4.74
N ARG A 37 -3.87 -1.22 -4.79
CA ARG A 37 -4.66 -2.36 -4.27
C ARG A 37 -4.17 -2.84 -2.91
N GLY A 38 -2.92 -3.21 -2.79
CA GLY A 38 -2.41 -3.95 -1.65
C GLY A 38 -2.36 -3.16 -0.36
N GLY A 39 -2.09 -1.87 -0.42
CA GLY A 39 -2.15 -1.02 0.75
C GLY A 39 -3.54 -0.94 1.38
N SER A 40 -4.62 -1.09 0.58
CA SER A 40 -5.97 -1.22 1.14
C SER A 40 -6.17 -2.56 1.85
N THR A 41 -5.61 -3.66 1.31
CA THR A 41 -5.68 -4.98 1.95
C THR A 41 -4.95 -4.97 3.30
N VAL A 42 -3.69 -4.52 3.31
CA VAL A 42 -2.91 -4.38 4.55
C VAL A 42 -3.59 -3.41 5.52
N GLY A 43 -4.09 -2.29 5.02
CA GLY A 43 -4.75 -1.24 5.81
C GLY A 43 -5.98 -1.72 6.56
N ILE A 44 -6.76 -2.66 6.01
CA ILE A 44 -7.91 -3.26 6.68
C ILE A 44 -7.45 -4.00 7.95
N TYR A 45 -6.45 -4.88 7.84
CA TYR A 45 -5.93 -5.62 8.99
C TYR A 45 -5.27 -4.71 10.03
N VAL A 46 -4.55 -3.68 9.57
CA VAL A 46 -3.96 -2.66 10.45
C VAL A 46 -5.06 -1.93 11.21
N GLN A 47 -6.12 -1.49 10.55
CA GLN A 47 -7.24 -0.81 11.19
C GLN A 47 -7.94 -1.70 12.21
N GLU A 48 -8.31 -2.92 11.83
CA GLU A 48 -9.00 -3.86 12.71
C GLU A 48 -8.19 -4.12 14.00
N CYS A 49 -6.87 -4.31 13.87
CA CYS A 49 -6.00 -4.48 15.03
C CYS A 49 -5.96 -3.23 15.91
N LEU A 50 -5.76 -2.05 15.32
CA LEU A 50 -5.71 -0.79 16.06
C LEU A 50 -7.04 -0.50 16.77
N GLN A 51 -8.17 -0.77 16.12
CA GLN A 51 -9.50 -0.60 16.75
C GLN A 51 -9.71 -1.60 17.90
N TYR A 52 -9.27 -2.85 17.75
CA TYR A 52 -9.28 -3.82 18.84
C TYR A 52 -8.44 -3.36 20.05
N LEU A 53 -7.35 -2.64 19.78
CA LEU A 53 -6.49 -2.00 20.79
C LEU A 53 -7.01 -0.63 21.26
N ASN A 54 -8.30 -0.31 21.00
CA ASN A 54 -8.97 0.92 21.39
C ASN A 54 -8.41 2.20 20.74
N VAL A 55 -7.75 2.11 19.58
CA VAL A 55 -7.38 3.27 18.76
C VAL A 55 -8.50 3.52 17.76
N LYS A 56 -9.22 4.63 17.93
CA LYS A 56 -10.28 5.02 16.98
C LYS A 56 -9.64 5.56 15.71
N THR A 57 -9.83 4.88 14.62
CA THR A 57 -9.31 5.28 13.30
C THR A 57 -10.43 5.25 12.26
N ASP A 58 -10.34 6.13 11.29
CA ASP A 58 -11.14 6.06 10.08
C ASP A 58 -10.27 5.65 8.90
N HIS A 59 -10.80 4.85 7.95
CA HIS A 59 -10.00 4.28 6.86
C HIS A 59 -10.64 4.52 5.51
N ILE A 60 -9.83 5.00 4.57
CA ILE A 60 -10.23 5.17 3.19
C ILE A 60 -9.22 4.53 2.23
N ALA A 61 -9.75 3.82 1.22
CA ALA A 61 -8.96 3.35 0.09
C ALA A 61 -8.76 4.50 -0.91
N ILE A 62 -7.52 4.76 -1.28
CA ILE A 62 -7.16 5.74 -2.29
C ILE A 62 -6.43 5.03 -3.44
N ARG A 63 -6.46 5.61 -4.64
CA ARG A 63 -5.81 5.00 -5.81
C ARG A 63 -4.79 5.94 -6.42
N THR A 64 -3.61 5.41 -6.69
CA THR A 64 -2.66 6.04 -7.60
C THR A 64 -2.81 5.44 -9.00
N SER A 65 -2.66 6.26 -10.02
CA SER A 65 -2.68 5.83 -11.42
C SER A 65 -1.72 6.68 -12.24
N TYR A 66 -1.29 6.11 -13.35
CA TYR A 66 -0.42 6.80 -14.29
C TYR A 66 -1.20 7.18 -15.55
N ARG A 67 -0.75 8.20 -16.23
CA ARG A 67 -1.34 8.62 -17.51
C ARG A 67 -0.81 7.72 -18.62
N GLY A 68 -1.68 6.97 -19.28
CA GLY A 68 -1.30 5.98 -20.30
C GLY A 68 -0.90 4.63 -19.70
N GLN A 69 -0.09 3.87 -20.43
CA GLN A 69 0.55 2.62 -19.98
C GLN A 69 2.09 2.81 -20.05
N PRO A 70 2.67 3.65 -19.19
CA PRO A 70 4.10 3.90 -19.24
C PRO A 70 4.88 2.66 -18.81
N SER A 71 6.05 2.48 -19.38
CA SER A 71 7.04 1.52 -18.87
C SER A 71 7.49 1.92 -17.46
N TYR A 72 8.04 0.96 -16.70
CA TYR A 72 8.56 1.27 -15.36
C TYR A 72 9.61 2.39 -15.35
N GLY A 73 10.46 2.45 -16.40
CA GLY A 73 11.44 3.52 -16.57
C GLY A 73 10.80 4.91 -16.75
N GLU A 74 9.70 4.99 -17.51
CA GLU A 74 8.95 6.24 -17.71
C GLU A 74 8.23 6.69 -16.43
N LEU A 75 7.79 5.74 -15.60
CA LEU A 75 7.19 6.03 -14.29
C LEU A 75 8.19 6.70 -13.35
N ILE A 76 9.42 6.21 -13.35
CA ILE A 76 10.50 6.76 -12.53
C ILE A 76 10.95 8.13 -13.04
N ALA A 77 10.98 8.33 -14.37
CA ALA A 77 11.43 9.56 -14.98
C ALA A 77 10.44 10.74 -14.81
N ASN A 78 9.16 10.46 -14.62
CA ASN A 78 8.11 11.50 -14.56
C ASN A 78 7.12 11.27 -13.39
N PRO A 79 7.59 11.36 -12.14
CA PRO A 79 6.76 11.12 -10.95
C PRO A 79 5.58 12.10 -10.81
N GLU A 80 5.68 13.29 -11.42
CA GLU A 80 4.62 14.30 -11.46
C GLU A 80 3.38 13.85 -12.25
N ASN A 81 3.51 12.82 -13.10
CA ASN A 81 2.39 12.25 -13.85
C ASN A 81 1.53 11.28 -13.03
N ILE A 82 1.91 11.01 -11.78
CA ILE A 82 1.12 10.18 -10.88
C ILE A 82 -0.14 10.95 -10.46
N ARG A 83 -1.30 10.37 -10.78
CA ARG A 83 -2.59 10.90 -10.36
C ARG A 83 -3.06 10.17 -9.12
N VAL A 84 -3.63 10.93 -8.18
CA VAL A 84 -4.22 10.38 -6.95
C VAL A 84 -5.72 10.62 -6.97
N HIS A 85 -6.47 9.57 -6.71
CA HIS A 85 -7.92 9.52 -6.71
C HIS A 85 -8.45 9.08 -5.34
N GLY A 86 -9.69 9.47 -5.00
CA GLY A 86 -10.35 9.04 -3.77
C GLY A 86 -10.00 9.87 -2.52
N LEU A 87 -9.27 10.99 -2.66
CA LEU A 87 -8.88 11.83 -1.53
C LEU A 87 -9.98 12.79 -1.05
N GLN A 88 -11.16 12.83 -1.70
CA GLN A 88 -12.21 13.82 -1.38
C GLN A 88 -12.62 13.76 0.09
N TYR A 89 -12.80 12.55 0.62
CA TYR A 89 -13.15 12.36 2.02
C TYR A 89 -12.10 12.95 2.98
N LEU A 90 -10.82 12.75 2.69
CA LEU A 90 -9.73 13.31 3.50
C LEU A 90 -9.68 14.84 3.39
N PHE A 91 -9.95 15.42 2.21
CA PHE A 91 -9.99 16.88 2.06
C PHE A 91 -11.08 17.55 2.89
N GLU A 92 -12.20 16.83 3.12
CA GLU A 92 -13.36 17.33 3.85
C GLU A 92 -13.24 17.15 5.36
N ASN A 93 -12.46 16.17 5.82
CA ASN A 93 -12.45 15.73 7.21
C ASN A 93 -11.12 15.96 7.94
N LEU A 94 -9.99 16.02 7.22
CA LEU A 94 -8.68 16.22 7.85
C LEU A 94 -8.54 17.61 8.45
N ASN A 95 -7.98 17.66 9.64
CA ASN A 95 -7.53 18.85 10.34
C ASN A 95 -6.04 18.76 10.65
N ARG A 96 -5.44 19.88 11.04
CA ARG A 96 -4.01 20.00 11.29
C ARG A 96 -3.52 19.11 12.45
N GLU A 97 -4.36 18.95 13.46
CA GLU A 97 -4.08 18.17 14.67
C GLU A 97 -4.23 16.68 14.47
N ASP A 98 -4.88 16.25 13.37
CA ASP A 98 -5.09 14.84 13.05
C ASP A 98 -3.76 14.16 12.66
N LYS A 99 -3.68 12.87 12.92
CA LYS A 99 -2.56 12.02 12.53
C LYS A 99 -2.97 11.11 11.40
N LEU A 100 -2.23 11.16 10.32
CA LEU A 100 -2.50 10.36 9.12
C LEU A 100 -1.48 9.23 9.00
N LEU A 101 -1.99 8.00 8.85
CA LEU A 101 -1.21 6.84 8.46
C LEU A 101 -1.45 6.52 6.99
N ILE A 102 -0.42 6.51 6.17
CA ILE A 102 -0.49 6.02 4.79
C ILE A 102 0.01 4.58 4.80
N VAL A 103 -0.79 3.66 4.27
CA VAL A 103 -0.47 2.23 4.20
C VAL A 103 -0.34 1.81 2.74
N ASP A 104 0.74 1.12 2.41
CA ASP A 104 0.93 0.43 1.14
C ASP A 104 1.43 -0.99 1.40
N ASP A 105 1.45 -1.85 0.39
CA ASP A 105 1.96 -3.22 0.48
C ASP A 105 3.48 -3.29 0.28
N VAL A 106 3.99 -2.53 -0.68
CA VAL A 106 5.41 -2.48 -1.04
C VAL A 106 5.87 -1.05 -1.27
N PHE A 107 6.79 -0.58 -0.45
CA PHE A 107 7.46 0.69 -0.70
C PHE A 107 8.70 0.45 -1.58
N SER A 108 8.57 0.78 -2.87
CA SER A 108 9.66 0.68 -3.84
C SER A 108 10.25 2.07 -4.13
N SER A 109 9.85 2.75 -5.20
CA SER A 109 10.36 4.10 -5.52
C SER A 109 9.95 5.18 -4.50
N GLY A 110 8.86 4.94 -3.78
CA GLY A 110 8.27 5.91 -2.85
C GLY A 110 7.38 6.97 -3.52
N TYR A 111 7.38 7.04 -4.84
CA TYR A 111 6.69 8.10 -5.57
C TYR A 111 5.17 8.08 -5.42
N ASN A 112 4.55 6.90 -5.22
CA ASN A 112 3.11 6.82 -4.96
C ASN A 112 2.76 7.54 -3.65
N VAL A 113 3.51 7.27 -2.59
CA VAL A 113 3.33 7.91 -1.28
C VAL A 113 3.57 9.41 -1.37
N GLU A 114 4.65 9.84 -2.05
CA GLU A 114 4.93 11.26 -2.27
C GLU A 114 3.83 11.96 -3.05
N ALA A 115 3.29 11.33 -4.09
CA ALA A 115 2.19 11.90 -4.87
C ALA A 115 0.94 12.12 -3.99
N VAL A 116 0.64 11.18 -3.08
CA VAL A 116 -0.45 11.31 -2.10
C VAL A 116 -0.20 12.50 -1.18
N ILE A 117 0.98 12.56 -0.53
CA ILE A 117 1.34 13.64 0.40
C ILE A 117 1.31 14.99 -0.30
N ASN A 118 1.90 15.10 -1.48
CA ASN A 118 1.92 16.33 -2.27
C ASN A 118 0.50 16.76 -2.69
N ARG A 119 -0.38 15.80 -2.99
CA ARG A 119 -1.77 16.12 -3.34
C ARG A 119 -2.55 16.63 -2.14
N LEU A 120 -2.35 16.02 -0.96
CA LEU A 120 -2.92 16.48 0.31
C LEU A 120 -2.42 17.88 0.64
N LEU A 121 -1.10 18.11 0.60
CA LEU A 121 -0.48 19.41 0.90
C LEU A 121 -1.09 20.54 0.06
N ARG A 122 -1.27 20.31 -1.25
CA ARG A 122 -1.86 21.30 -2.16
C ARG A 122 -3.32 21.61 -1.86
N LYS A 123 -4.08 20.64 -1.33
CA LYS A 123 -5.53 20.75 -1.15
C LYS A 123 -5.94 21.09 0.28
N CYS A 124 -5.37 20.45 1.28
CA CYS A 124 -5.68 20.68 2.70
C CYS A 124 -5.11 22.01 3.20
N LYS A 125 -3.97 22.49 2.62
CA LYS A 125 -3.34 23.76 3.01
C LYS A 125 -3.12 23.82 4.53
N ARG A 126 -3.82 24.74 5.23
CA ARG A 126 -3.74 24.92 6.68
C ARG A 126 -4.23 23.73 7.49
N ASN A 127 -5.08 22.87 6.89
CA ASN A 127 -5.60 21.66 7.51
C ASN A 127 -4.74 20.44 7.21
N MET A 128 -3.57 20.61 6.60
CA MET A 128 -2.64 19.50 6.38
C MET A 128 -2.18 18.95 7.73
N PRO A 129 -2.32 17.63 7.98
CA PRO A 129 -1.83 17.01 9.20
C PRO A 129 -0.35 17.29 9.43
N GLU A 130 0.02 17.61 10.66
CA GLU A 130 1.41 17.83 11.06
C GLU A 130 2.18 16.51 11.17
N GLU A 131 1.49 15.43 11.52
CA GLU A 131 2.10 14.11 11.66
C GLU A 131 1.53 13.13 10.63
N ILE A 132 2.38 12.76 9.66
CA ILE A 132 2.06 11.77 8.63
C ILE A 132 3.11 10.69 8.68
N ARG A 133 2.69 9.45 8.93
CA ARG A 133 3.55 8.27 8.92
C ARG A 133 3.16 7.29 7.82
N VAL A 134 4.13 6.49 7.40
CA VAL A 134 4.01 5.52 6.33
C VAL A 134 4.33 4.14 6.87
N ALA A 135 3.44 3.19 6.61
CA ALA A 135 3.59 1.81 7.03
C ALA A 135 3.46 0.85 5.85
N VAL A 136 4.40 -0.09 5.74
CA VAL A 136 4.42 -1.11 4.68
C VAL A 136 4.98 -2.42 5.23
N PRO A 137 4.48 -3.60 4.84
CA PRO A 137 5.16 -4.85 5.18
C PRO A 137 6.51 -4.98 4.47
N TYR A 138 6.63 -4.51 3.22
CA TYR A 138 7.85 -4.69 2.42
C TYR A 138 8.45 -3.36 1.96
N PHE A 139 9.75 -3.19 2.19
CA PHE A 139 10.53 -2.04 1.74
C PHE A 139 11.67 -2.48 0.81
N LYS A 140 11.90 -1.74 -0.29
CA LYS A 140 12.99 -1.95 -1.25
C LYS A 140 13.98 -0.79 -1.20
N PRO A 141 14.97 -0.82 -0.32
CA PRO A 141 15.88 0.32 -0.10
C PRO A 141 16.62 0.76 -1.36
N SER A 142 17.11 -0.19 -2.19
CA SER A 142 17.87 0.14 -3.40
C SER A 142 17.01 0.76 -4.51
N LYS A 143 15.69 0.61 -4.43
CA LYS A 143 14.74 1.17 -5.41
C LYS A 143 14.14 2.50 -4.97
N ASN A 144 14.41 2.91 -3.73
CA ASN A 144 13.87 4.13 -3.18
C ASN A 144 14.51 5.36 -3.83
N LEU A 145 13.68 6.19 -4.44
CA LEU A 145 14.07 7.41 -5.14
C LEU A 145 13.44 8.67 -4.55
N SER A 146 12.53 8.49 -3.58
CA SER A 146 11.78 9.59 -2.97
C SER A 146 12.57 10.31 -1.87
N GLY A 147 13.62 9.71 -1.35
CA GLY A 147 14.33 10.21 -0.18
C GLY A 147 13.59 9.98 1.15
N ARG A 148 12.33 9.55 1.14
CA ARG A 148 11.57 9.17 2.33
C ARG A 148 11.75 7.68 2.62
N THR A 149 12.07 7.33 3.84
CA THR A 149 11.98 5.94 4.33
C THR A 149 10.62 5.75 4.98
N PRO A 150 9.96 4.57 4.81
CA PRO A 150 8.76 4.26 5.59
C PRO A 150 9.05 4.34 7.08
N ASP A 151 8.09 4.84 7.86
CA ASP A 151 8.23 4.93 9.32
C ASP A 151 8.14 3.55 9.98
N TYR A 152 7.35 2.65 9.35
CA TYR A 152 7.19 1.27 9.79
C TYR A 152 7.34 0.33 8.60
N TYR A 153 8.20 -0.67 8.72
CA TYR A 153 8.33 -1.77 7.76
C TYR A 153 8.88 -3.01 8.44
N LEU A 154 8.50 -4.18 7.94
CA LEU A 154 8.90 -5.46 8.55
C LEU A 154 10.03 -6.14 7.78
N HIS A 155 9.98 -6.10 6.45
CA HIS A 155 10.91 -6.81 5.59
C HIS A 155 11.60 -5.87 4.61
N THR A 156 12.88 -6.12 4.35
CA THR A 156 13.61 -5.52 3.22
C THR A 156 13.86 -6.56 2.16
N THR A 157 13.64 -6.22 0.89
CA THR A 157 13.87 -7.13 -0.23
C THR A 157 14.14 -6.37 -1.52
N GLU A 158 14.88 -6.97 -2.43
CA GLU A 158 15.07 -6.47 -3.80
C GLU A 158 14.39 -7.36 -4.85
N ASP A 159 13.82 -8.50 -4.43
CA ASP A 159 13.15 -9.45 -5.29
C ASP A 159 11.82 -8.91 -5.84
N TRP A 160 11.36 -9.50 -6.93
CA TRP A 160 10.01 -9.22 -7.44
C TRP A 160 8.99 -9.95 -6.57
N LEU A 161 8.25 -9.21 -5.75
CA LEU A 161 7.19 -9.78 -4.92
C LEU A 161 5.95 -10.06 -5.77
N VAL A 162 5.38 -11.22 -5.59
CA VAL A 162 4.05 -11.59 -6.09
C VAL A 162 3.15 -11.75 -4.88
N LEU A 163 2.23 -10.82 -4.73
CA LEU A 163 1.34 -10.77 -3.57
C LEU A 163 0.12 -11.70 -3.76
N PRO A 164 -0.55 -12.10 -2.67
CA PRO A 164 -1.60 -13.11 -2.74
C PRO A 164 -2.71 -12.80 -3.73
N TYR A 165 -3.11 -11.54 -3.85
CA TYR A 165 -4.17 -11.06 -4.74
C TYR A 165 -3.72 -10.81 -6.18
N GLU A 166 -2.44 -11.01 -6.52
CA GLU A 166 -1.92 -10.75 -7.87
C GLU A 166 -2.03 -11.99 -8.75
N LEU A 167 -2.58 -11.78 -9.96
CA LEU A 167 -2.65 -12.78 -11.02
C LEU A 167 -2.06 -12.26 -12.34
N GLN A 168 -2.13 -10.95 -12.54
CA GLN A 168 -1.65 -10.36 -13.79
C GLN A 168 -0.13 -10.52 -13.94
N GLY A 169 0.28 -11.04 -15.09
CA GLY A 169 1.71 -11.29 -15.37
C GLY A 169 2.23 -12.63 -14.85
N LEU A 170 1.35 -13.50 -14.32
CA LEU A 170 1.68 -14.88 -13.99
C LEU A 170 1.33 -15.82 -15.15
N THR A 171 2.13 -16.87 -15.29
CA THR A 171 1.79 -17.99 -16.21
C THR A 171 0.80 -18.93 -15.54
N THR A 172 0.16 -19.78 -16.35
CA THR A 172 -0.77 -20.80 -15.83
C THR A 172 -0.06 -21.76 -14.88
N GLU A 173 1.21 -22.12 -15.17
CA GLU A 173 2.01 -22.99 -14.32
C GLU A 173 2.35 -22.31 -12.97
N GLU A 174 2.66 -21.00 -12.98
CA GLU A 174 2.91 -20.24 -11.77
C GLU A 174 1.65 -20.17 -10.90
N ILE A 175 0.48 -19.96 -11.50
CA ILE A 175 -0.80 -19.95 -10.78
C ILE A 175 -1.09 -21.34 -10.21
N ALA A 176 -0.90 -22.41 -11.00
CA ALA A 176 -1.13 -23.78 -10.54
C ALA A 176 -0.21 -24.17 -9.38
N THR A 177 1.03 -23.71 -9.40
CA THR A 177 2.04 -24.05 -8.39
C THR A 177 1.84 -23.24 -7.10
N HIS A 178 1.60 -21.93 -7.21
CA HIS A 178 1.61 -21.02 -6.07
C HIS A 178 0.22 -20.58 -5.58
N LYS A 179 -0.83 -20.91 -6.34
CA LYS A 179 -2.23 -20.60 -6.00
C LYS A 179 -3.13 -21.81 -6.35
N PRO A 180 -2.84 -23.00 -5.79
CA PRO A 180 -3.48 -24.25 -6.23
C PRO A 180 -5.01 -24.24 -6.04
N ASP A 181 -5.52 -23.56 -5.04
CA ASP A 181 -6.97 -23.47 -4.77
C ASP A 181 -7.70 -22.55 -5.76
N VAL A 182 -6.99 -21.59 -6.36
CA VAL A 182 -7.55 -20.62 -7.31
C VAL A 182 -7.38 -21.09 -8.75
N ALA A 183 -6.32 -21.83 -9.06
CA ALA A 183 -5.98 -22.28 -10.40
C ALA A 183 -7.12 -23.01 -11.12
N PRO A 184 -7.84 -23.99 -10.53
CA PRO A 184 -8.94 -24.67 -11.21
C PRO A 184 -10.08 -23.74 -11.62
N LEU A 185 -10.38 -22.73 -10.77
CA LEU A 185 -11.45 -21.76 -11.05
C LEU A 185 -11.11 -20.89 -12.25
N ILE A 186 -9.84 -20.46 -12.35
CA ILE A 186 -9.37 -19.61 -13.44
C ILE A 186 -9.25 -20.40 -14.73
N CYS A 187 -8.68 -21.62 -14.71
CA CYS A 187 -8.57 -22.47 -15.88
C CYS A 187 -9.95 -22.78 -16.47
N HIS A 188 -10.92 -23.17 -15.65
CA HIS A 188 -12.29 -23.40 -16.12
C HIS A 188 -12.96 -22.15 -16.72
N ALA A 189 -12.60 -20.94 -16.25
CA ALA A 189 -13.10 -19.71 -16.83
C ALA A 189 -12.45 -19.41 -18.19
N LEU A 190 -11.16 -19.70 -18.36
CA LEU A 190 -10.40 -19.49 -19.61
C LEU A 190 -10.87 -20.42 -20.73
N GLU A 191 -11.31 -21.65 -20.41
CA GLU A 191 -11.88 -22.59 -21.40
C GLU A 191 -13.18 -22.11 -22.07
N ARG A 192 -13.78 -21.05 -21.50
CA ARG A 192 -15.03 -20.45 -21.99
C ARG A 192 -14.83 -19.14 -22.76
N LEU A 193 -13.60 -18.70 -22.94
CA LEU A 193 -13.24 -17.51 -23.73
C LEU A 193 -12.90 -17.88 -25.14
#